data_1c39acfc2993febfaa4ef9009b13a620
#
_entry.id   1c39acfc2993febfaa4ef9009b13a620
#
_cell.length_a   1.000
_cell.length_b   1.000
_cell.length_c   1.000
_cell.angle_alpha   90.00
_cell.angle_beta   90.00
_cell.angle_gamma   90.00
#
_symmetry.space_group_name_H-M   'P 1'
#
loop_
_entity.id
_entity.type
_entity.pdbx_description
1 polymer ?
#
loop_
_entity_poly.entity_id
_entity_poly.type
_entity_poly.pdbx_seq_one_letter_code
_entity_poly.pdbx_strand_id
1 'polypeptide(L)'
;VARSEDWDAMEAKNYEIFEGTDNGPREFVAKDSPFRCELPEKALGYSALSPYNLHGHWGSAGFNTAGVGMSATESIFSSDEILKHDPLVENGVAENSVFNITLPYVHTAREGVERLGMLIEKYGIAEGFGIGFVDSKEIWYLETACGHRWLACRMPKDQYFVTGNQSRFRTYDPNDKENYLASADLIEFAEKHGLYNPAQGAFDFHEAYARDIKLDTTYNYPRVWGLQ
;
A
#
# COMPACT_ATOMS: atom_id res chain seq x y z
N VAL A 1 -1.36 11.86 -9.50
CA VAL A 1 -1.75 10.44 -9.49
C VAL A 1 -3.11 10.31 -10.17
N ALA A 2 -3.26 9.32 -11.03
CA ALA A 2 -4.53 8.93 -11.65
C ALA A 2 -4.73 7.42 -11.46
N ARG A 3 -5.97 6.99 -11.31
CA ARG A 3 -6.34 5.59 -11.11
C ARG A 3 -7.64 5.28 -11.87
N SER A 4 -7.71 4.10 -12.46
CA SER A 4 -8.97 3.45 -12.80
C SER A 4 -9.28 2.36 -11.76
N GLU A 5 -10.54 2.13 -11.50
CA GLU A 5 -11.02 1.05 -10.63
C GLU A 5 -11.88 0.11 -11.46
N ASP A 6 -11.44 -1.14 -11.55
CA ASP A 6 -12.14 -2.19 -12.28
C ASP A 6 -12.97 -3.01 -11.29
N TRP A 7 -14.25 -2.72 -11.20
CA TRP A 7 -15.19 -3.37 -10.28
C TRP A 7 -16.56 -3.57 -10.94
N ASP A 8 -17.51 -4.09 -10.19
CA ASP A 8 -18.88 -4.29 -10.69
C ASP A 8 -19.50 -2.94 -11.07
N ALA A 9 -19.97 -2.84 -12.32
CA ALA A 9 -20.59 -1.64 -12.87
C ALA A 9 -21.88 -1.20 -12.14
N MET A 10 -22.46 -2.07 -11.33
CA MET A 10 -23.67 -1.79 -10.55
C MET A 10 -23.37 -1.20 -9.16
N GLU A 11 -22.11 -1.13 -8.77
CA GLU A 11 -21.73 -0.56 -7.48
C GLU A 11 -21.49 0.94 -7.57
N ALA A 12 -22.37 1.71 -6.94
CA ALA A 12 -22.23 3.16 -6.86
C ALA A 12 -21.15 3.55 -5.83
N LYS A 13 -20.37 4.57 -6.16
CA LYS A 13 -19.40 5.20 -5.24
C LYS A 13 -19.92 6.55 -4.77
N ASN A 14 -19.65 6.87 -3.51
CA ASN A 14 -19.87 8.18 -2.94
C ASN A 14 -18.55 8.94 -2.82
N TYR A 15 -18.61 10.24 -3.08
CA TYR A 15 -17.57 11.17 -2.65
C TYR A 15 -18.00 11.79 -1.33
N GLU A 16 -17.29 11.48 -0.27
CA GLU A 16 -17.63 11.91 1.09
C GLU A 16 -16.52 12.81 1.64
N ILE A 17 -16.92 13.76 2.48
CA ILE A 17 -16.03 14.71 3.17
C ILE A 17 -16.19 14.49 4.67
N PHE A 18 -15.09 14.33 5.35
CA PHE A 18 -15.00 14.15 6.79
C PHE A 18 -14.27 15.34 7.42
N GLU A 19 -14.89 15.96 8.40
CA GLU A 19 -14.28 17.04 9.16
C GLU A 19 -13.15 16.51 10.04
N GLY A 20 -12.10 17.33 10.21
CA GLY A 20 -11.03 17.03 11.16
C GLY A 20 -11.52 17.11 12.60
N THR A 21 -10.83 16.45 13.50
CA THR A 21 -11.15 16.47 14.92
C THR A 21 -9.91 16.43 15.80
N ASP A 22 -9.97 17.11 16.94
CA ASP A 22 -8.95 17.02 17.99
C ASP A 22 -9.26 15.94 19.05
N ASN A 23 -10.46 15.37 19.00
CA ASN A 23 -10.96 14.37 19.96
C ASN A 23 -11.65 13.21 19.22
N GLY A 24 -10.94 12.61 18.26
CA GLY A 24 -11.42 11.48 17.48
C GLY A 24 -11.46 10.16 18.26
N PRO A 25 -12.05 9.12 17.67
CA PRO A 25 -12.02 7.78 18.24
C PRO A 25 -10.57 7.29 18.37
N ARG A 26 -10.29 6.62 19.47
CA ARG A 26 -8.95 6.06 19.74
C ARG A 26 -8.77 4.66 19.15
N GLU A 27 -9.80 4.11 18.56
CA GLU A 27 -9.81 2.79 17.96
C GLU A 27 -10.52 2.83 16.61
N PHE A 28 -9.89 2.22 15.61
CA PHE A 28 -10.54 1.85 14.35
C PHE A 28 -11.08 0.43 14.45
N VAL A 29 -12.27 0.23 13.92
CA VAL A 29 -12.92 -1.08 13.78
C VAL A 29 -13.36 -1.22 12.34
N ALA A 30 -12.81 -2.18 11.62
CA ALA A 30 -13.24 -2.47 10.26
C ALA A 30 -14.69 -2.99 10.24
N LYS A 31 -15.44 -2.68 9.17
CA LYS A 31 -16.85 -3.13 9.05
C LYS A 31 -16.96 -4.59 8.60
N ASP A 32 -16.07 -4.99 7.70
CA ASP A 32 -16.19 -6.27 6.99
C ASP A 32 -15.09 -7.27 7.36
N SER A 33 -14.29 -6.95 8.38
CA SER A 33 -13.28 -7.84 8.93
C SER A 33 -13.15 -7.62 10.44
N PRO A 34 -12.53 -8.55 11.18
CA PRO A 34 -12.28 -8.38 12.59
C PRO A 34 -11.13 -7.43 12.91
N PHE A 35 -10.50 -6.81 11.91
CA PHE A 35 -9.37 -5.90 12.10
C PHE A 35 -9.72 -4.71 12.99
N ARG A 36 -8.82 -4.45 13.94
CA ARG A 36 -8.87 -3.30 14.84
C ARG A 36 -7.48 -2.72 15.04
N CYS A 37 -7.38 -1.41 15.15
CA CYS A 37 -6.13 -0.77 15.51
C CYS A 37 -6.34 0.51 16.33
N GLU A 38 -5.30 0.90 17.06
CA GLU A 38 -5.27 2.18 17.76
C GLU A 38 -5.14 3.34 16.76
N LEU A 39 -5.87 4.41 17.02
CA LEU A 39 -5.80 5.65 16.26
C LEU A 39 -5.22 6.79 17.10
N PRO A 40 -4.50 7.74 16.48
CA PRO A 40 -4.22 9.04 17.09
C PRO A 40 -5.53 9.76 17.42
N GLU A 41 -5.52 10.56 18.48
CA GLU A 41 -6.68 11.34 18.91
C GLU A 41 -7.07 12.43 17.90
N LYS A 42 -6.05 13.04 17.27
CA LYS A 42 -6.24 14.09 16.28
C LYS A 42 -6.27 13.49 14.88
N ALA A 43 -7.30 13.84 14.14
CA ALA A 43 -7.45 13.48 12.74
C ALA A 43 -7.65 14.73 11.89
N LEU A 44 -6.96 14.80 10.76
CA LEU A 44 -7.19 15.82 9.73
C LEU A 44 -8.53 15.57 9.04
N GLY A 45 -9.16 16.64 8.56
CA GLY A 45 -10.27 16.52 7.63
C GLY A 45 -9.79 15.88 6.33
N TYR A 46 -10.61 15.05 5.73
CA TYR A 46 -10.26 14.35 4.49
C TYR A 46 -11.49 14.05 3.62
N SER A 47 -11.25 13.77 2.36
CA SER A 47 -12.25 13.23 1.44
C SER A 47 -11.96 11.77 1.13
N ALA A 48 -13.00 11.01 0.81
CA ALA A 48 -12.86 9.62 0.38
C ALA A 48 -13.87 9.29 -0.71
N LEU A 49 -13.44 8.50 -1.68
CA LEU A 49 -14.32 7.74 -2.58
C LEU A 49 -14.53 6.36 -1.96
N SER A 50 -15.76 6.05 -1.60
CA SER A 50 -16.12 4.79 -0.94
C SER A 50 -17.38 4.17 -1.56
N PRO A 51 -17.59 2.86 -1.44
CA PRO A 51 -18.87 2.24 -1.81
C PRO A 51 -20.04 2.93 -1.12
N TYR A 52 -21.15 3.07 -1.84
CA TYR A 52 -22.34 3.82 -1.41
C TYR A 52 -22.87 3.42 -0.02
N ASN A 53 -22.80 2.15 0.33
CA ASN A 53 -23.33 1.60 1.57
C ASN A 53 -22.32 1.57 2.73
N LEU A 54 -21.08 1.96 2.52
CA LEU A 54 -20.01 1.82 3.51
C LEU A 54 -19.63 3.13 4.23
N HIS A 55 -20.20 4.28 3.81
CA HIS A 55 -20.06 5.57 4.50
C HIS A 55 -18.63 5.92 4.90
N GLY A 56 -17.73 6.05 3.90
CA GLY A 56 -16.34 6.40 4.07
C GLY A 56 -15.40 5.25 4.46
N HIS A 57 -15.91 4.10 4.81
CA HIS A 57 -15.09 2.90 4.90
C HIS A 57 -14.75 2.38 3.50
N TRP A 58 -13.61 1.66 3.39
CA TRP A 58 -13.13 1.17 2.13
C TRP A 58 -12.85 2.29 1.12
N GLY A 59 -12.18 3.34 1.59
CA GLY A 59 -11.81 4.46 0.73
C GLY A 59 -10.80 4.04 -0.32
N SER A 60 -11.08 4.37 -1.59
CA SER A 60 -10.21 4.02 -2.71
C SER A 60 -9.34 5.18 -3.18
N ALA A 61 -9.73 6.42 -2.96
CA ALA A 61 -8.94 7.62 -3.26
C ALA A 61 -9.47 8.83 -2.46
N GLY A 62 -8.59 9.79 -2.20
CA GLY A 62 -8.97 11.06 -1.56
C GLY A 62 -7.78 11.90 -1.16
N PHE A 63 -8.07 13.01 -0.51
CA PHE A 63 -7.09 13.98 -0.02
C PHE A 63 -7.44 14.39 1.41
N ASN A 64 -6.41 14.71 2.19
CA ASN A 64 -6.61 15.33 3.50
C ASN A 64 -6.36 16.85 3.45
N THR A 65 -6.68 17.55 4.54
CA THR A 65 -6.54 19.00 4.64
C THR A 65 -5.09 19.48 4.71
N ALA A 66 -4.11 18.60 4.90
CA ALA A 66 -2.69 18.91 4.75
C ALA A 66 -2.21 18.85 3.29
N GLY A 67 -3.08 18.45 2.35
CA GLY A 67 -2.74 18.35 0.92
C GLY A 67 -2.08 17.03 0.54
N VAL A 68 -2.19 16.00 1.37
CA VAL A 68 -1.74 14.64 1.02
C VAL A 68 -2.87 13.92 0.31
N GLY A 69 -2.59 13.40 -0.88
CA GLY A 69 -3.45 12.48 -1.61
C GLY A 69 -3.03 11.03 -1.40
N MET A 70 -4.00 10.13 -1.37
CA MET A 70 -3.78 8.69 -1.28
C MET A 70 -4.64 7.99 -2.33
N SER A 71 -4.05 7.01 -3.01
CA SER A 71 -4.76 6.11 -3.92
C SER A 71 -4.51 4.68 -3.45
N ALA A 72 -5.57 4.01 -3.06
CA ALA A 72 -5.58 2.64 -2.57
C ALA A 72 -6.61 1.84 -3.37
N THR A 73 -6.49 0.62 -3.62
CA THR A 73 -5.37 -0.31 -3.50
C THR A 73 -5.13 -0.98 -4.85
N GLU A 74 -3.91 -1.43 -5.11
CA GLU A 74 -3.64 -2.35 -6.23
C GLU A 74 -3.40 -3.71 -5.60
N SER A 75 -4.17 -4.73 -5.97
CA SER A 75 -3.91 -6.09 -5.46
C SER A 75 -2.55 -6.60 -5.93
N ILE A 76 -1.70 -6.98 -5.00
CA ILE A 76 -0.37 -7.53 -5.25
C ILE A 76 -0.29 -8.92 -4.63
N PHE A 77 0.39 -9.84 -5.30
CA PHE A 77 0.49 -11.21 -4.83
C PHE A 77 1.93 -11.57 -4.45
N SER A 78 2.10 -12.01 -3.22
CA SER A 78 3.36 -12.59 -2.74
C SER A 78 3.51 -14.03 -3.22
N SER A 79 4.75 -14.51 -3.33
CA SER A 79 5.01 -15.90 -3.68
C SER A 79 4.56 -16.84 -2.57
N ASP A 80 4.10 -18.04 -2.96
CA ASP A 80 3.70 -19.07 -1.98
C ASP A 80 4.87 -19.50 -1.08
N GLU A 81 6.12 -19.34 -1.57
CA GLU A 81 7.31 -19.68 -0.80
C GLU A 81 7.55 -18.71 0.36
N ILE A 82 7.48 -17.40 0.10
CA ILE A 82 7.67 -16.41 1.17
C ILE A 82 6.54 -16.49 2.21
N LEU A 83 5.31 -16.77 1.79
CA LEU A 83 4.15 -16.86 2.68
C LEU A 83 4.22 -18.07 3.63
N LYS A 84 5.09 -19.05 3.40
CA LYS A 84 5.37 -20.10 4.40
C LYS A 84 6.14 -19.58 5.61
N HIS A 85 6.87 -18.47 5.45
CA HIS A 85 7.74 -17.90 6.46
C HIS A 85 7.16 -16.66 7.14
N ASP A 86 6.35 -15.90 6.41
CA ASP A 86 5.61 -14.75 6.91
C ASP A 86 4.21 -14.72 6.23
N PRO A 87 3.26 -15.53 6.74
CA PRO A 87 1.94 -15.67 6.14
C PRO A 87 1.09 -14.41 6.28
N LEU A 88 0.10 -14.28 5.42
CA LEU A 88 -0.94 -13.28 5.58
C LEU A 88 -1.65 -13.47 6.93
N VAL A 89 -2.03 -12.37 7.55
CA VAL A 89 -2.68 -12.31 8.87
C VAL A 89 -4.18 -12.11 8.67
N GLU A 90 -5.00 -13.10 9.02
CA GLU A 90 -6.45 -13.07 8.82
C GLU A 90 -7.11 -11.78 9.33
N ASN A 91 -6.63 -11.25 10.45
CA ASN A 91 -7.11 -10.02 11.08
C ASN A 91 -6.16 -8.84 10.86
N GLY A 92 -5.39 -8.86 9.78
CA GLY A 92 -4.42 -7.81 9.42
C GLY A 92 -5.05 -6.63 8.70
N VAL A 93 -4.19 -5.67 8.35
CA VAL A 93 -4.55 -4.53 7.51
C VAL A 93 -4.97 -5.03 6.13
N ALA A 94 -6.08 -4.52 5.64
CA ALA A 94 -6.64 -4.86 4.35
C ALA A 94 -7.19 -3.62 3.63
N GLU A 95 -7.60 -3.80 2.40
CA GLU A 95 -8.19 -2.77 1.55
C GLU A 95 -9.32 -1.99 2.23
N ASN A 96 -10.14 -2.69 3.01
CA ASN A 96 -11.28 -2.11 3.75
C ASN A 96 -10.88 -1.14 4.89
N SER A 97 -9.61 -1.09 5.27
CA SER A 97 -9.13 -0.34 6.43
C SER A 97 -8.01 0.65 6.11
N VAL A 98 -7.12 0.29 5.18
CA VAL A 98 -5.84 0.97 4.94
C VAL A 98 -5.98 2.48 4.74
N PHE A 99 -6.99 2.93 4.05
CA PHE A 99 -7.24 4.33 3.74
C PHE A 99 -7.57 5.14 5.01
N ASN A 100 -8.52 4.66 5.79
CA ASN A 100 -9.05 5.34 6.97
C ASN A 100 -8.06 5.39 8.15
N ILE A 101 -7.17 4.39 8.25
CA ILE A 101 -6.17 4.35 9.33
C ILE A 101 -4.90 5.14 8.97
N THR A 102 -4.76 5.57 7.71
CA THR A 102 -3.54 6.24 7.23
C THR A 102 -3.77 7.70 6.87
N LEU A 103 -4.63 8.00 5.90
CA LEU A 103 -4.76 9.34 5.31
C LEU A 103 -5.09 10.45 6.33
N PRO A 104 -5.99 10.26 7.30
CA PRO A 104 -6.35 11.31 8.26
C PRO A 104 -5.23 11.70 9.23
N TYR A 105 -4.11 10.96 9.26
CA TYR A 105 -3.09 11.05 10.30
C TYR A 105 -1.70 11.41 9.78
N VAL A 106 -1.61 11.93 8.55
CA VAL A 106 -0.32 12.24 7.90
C VAL A 106 -0.32 13.61 7.26
N HIS A 107 0.84 14.29 7.22
CA HIS A 107 0.99 15.65 6.71
C HIS A 107 1.84 15.71 5.44
N THR A 108 2.52 14.61 5.10
CA THR A 108 3.33 14.47 3.87
C THR A 108 3.13 13.08 3.26
N ALA A 109 3.44 12.94 1.97
CA ALA A 109 3.41 11.66 1.29
C ALA A 109 4.36 10.63 1.95
N ARG A 110 5.54 11.10 2.38
CA ARG A 110 6.50 10.26 3.11
C ARG A 110 5.95 9.77 4.45
N GLU A 111 5.33 10.63 5.25
CA GLU A 111 4.65 10.21 6.49
C GLU A 111 3.55 9.18 6.22
N GLY A 112 2.88 9.25 5.06
CA GLY A 112 1.91 8.24 4.61
C GLY A 112 2.53 6.86 4.52
N VAL A 113 3.69 6.78 3.87
CA VAL A 113 4.47 5.53 3.75
C VAL A 113 4.95 5.03 5.11
N GLU A 114 5.56 5.91 5.92
CA GLU A 114 6.11 5.56 7.23
C GLU A 114 5.02 5.05 8.19
N ARG A 115 3.86 5.73 8.20
CA ARG A 115 2.72 5.31 9.02
C ARG A 115 2.15 3.97 8.57
N LEU A 116 1.92 3.80 7.28
CA LEU A 116 1.38 2.53 6.76
C LEU A 116 2.36 1.39 6.98
N GLY A 117 3.65 1.61 6.73
CA GLY A 117 4.69 0.62 6.99
C GLY A 117 4.72 0.16 8.45
N MET A 118 4.66 1.11 9.39
CA MET A 118 4.57 0.80 10.82
C MET A 118 3.31 -0.03 11.16
N LEU A 119 2.17 0.27 10.54
CA LEU A 119 0.93 -0.48 10.76
C LEU A 119 1.03 -1.90 10.19
N ILE A 120 1.64 -2.07 9.02
CA ILE A 120 1.91 -3.38 8.42
C ILE A 120 2.83 -4.21 9.34
N GLU A 121 3.92 -3.63 9.83
CA GLU A 121 4.85 -4.32 10.74
C GLU A 121 4.20 -4.71 12.07
N LYS A 122 3.28 -3.89 12.57
CA LYS A 122 2.61 -4.14 13.87
C LYS A 122 1.46 -5.14 13.78
N TYR A 123 0.64 -5.06 12.74
CA TYR A 123 -0.63 -5.80 12.66
C TYR A 123 -0.63 -6.88 11.58
N GLY A 124 0.33 -6.86 10.68
CA GLY A 124 0.34 -7.67 9.47
C GLY A 124 -0.70 -7.23 8.45
N ILE A 125 -0.70 -7.88 7.30
CA ILE A 125 -1.67 -7.67 6.22
C ILE A 125 -2.53 -8.91 6.01
N ALA A 126 -3.82 -8.71 5.74
CA ALA A 126 -4.73 -9.80 5.37
C ALA A 126 -4.66 -10.16 3.89
N GLU A 127 -4.22 -9.23 3.07
CA GLU A 127 -4.03 -9.37 1.61
C GLU A 127 -2.89 -8.49 1.15
N GLY A 128 -2.29 -8.80 0.01
CA GLY A 128 -1.23 -7.97 -0.57
C GLY A 128 -1.80 -6.79 -1.37
N PHE A 129 -1.17 -5.63 -1.22
CA PHE A 129 -1.59 -4.40 -1.89
C PHE A 129 -0.46 -3.44 -2.23
N GLY A 130 -0.72 -2.56 -3.20
CA GLY A 130 0.09 -1.40 -3.53
C GLY A 130 -0.67 -0.10 -3.29
N ILE A 131 0.02 0.94 -2.79
CA ILE A 131 -0.58 2.22 -2.39
C ILE A 131 0.26 3.39 -2.90
N GLY A 132 -0.41 4.36 -3.55
CA GLY A 132 0.19 5.63 -3.93
C GLY A 132 -0.08 6.74 -2.91
N PHE A 133 0.96 7.48 -2.53
CA PHE A 133 0.87 8.72 -1.75
C PHE A 133 1.45 9.88 -2.55
N VAL A 134 0.81 11.04 -2.47
CA VAL A 134 1.26 12.25 -3.17
C VAL A 134 1.05 13.49 -2.31
N ASP A 135 2.00 14.40 -2.35
CA ASP A 135 1.84 15.76 -1.84
C ASP A 135 2.39 16.77 -2.86
N SER A 136 2.55 18.04 -2.47
CA SER A 136 3.07 19.09 -3.35
C SER A 136 4.55 18.96 -3.72
N LYS A 137 5.30 18.05 -3.10
CA LYS A 137 6.75 17.91 -3.25
C LYS A 137 7.17 16.59 -3.86
N GLU A 138 6.47 15.50 -3.53
CA GLU A 138 6.91 14.15 -3.87
C GLU A 138 5.73 13.17 -4.05
N ILE A 139 6.03 12.08 -4.72
CA ILE A 139 5.16 10.94 -4.92
C ILE A 139 5.87 9.70 -4.40
N TRP A 140 5.19 8.92 -3.60
CA TRP A 140 5.64 7.63 -3.11
C TRP A 140 4.69 6.52 -3.53
N TYR A 141 5.25 5.36 -3.82
CA TYR A 141 4.46 4.14 -3.99
C TYR A 141 5.00 3.07 -3.06
N LEU A 142 4.11 2.40 -2.34
CA LEU A 142 4.41 1.32 -1.41
C LEU A 142 3.83 0.02 -1.95
N GLU A 143 4.61 -1.05 -1.91
CA GLU A 143 4.18 -2.43 -2.16
C GLU A 143 4.38 -3.29 -0.92
N THR A 144 3.39 -4.11 -0.59
CA THR A 144 3.55 -5.16 0.43
C THR A 144 4.40 -6.30 -0.12
N ALA A 145 5.22 -6.88 0.75
CA ALA A 145 6.11 -7.99 0.41
C ALA A 145 5.56 -9.35 0.87
N CYS A 146 5.10 -9.41 2.11
CA CYS A 146 4.49 -10.58 2.75
C CYS A 146 3.77 -10.12 4.02
N GLY A 147 3.43 -11.02 4.92
CA GLY A 147 2.58 -10.74 6.09
C GLY A 147 2.90 -9.46 6.85
N HIS A 148 4.20 -9.17 7.13
CA HIS A 148 4.61 -8.00 7.92
C HIS A 148 5.69 -7.15 7.23
N ARG A 149 5.96 -7.36 5.93
CA ARG A 149 7.03 -6.67 5.23
C ARG A 149 6.54 -5.90 4.02
N TRP A 150 7.27 -4.83 3.72
CA TRP A 150 6.92 -3.86 2.69
C TRP A 150 8.15 -3.15 2.13
N LEU A 151 8.00 -2.59 0.93
CA LEU A 151 8.97 -1.71 0.28
C LEU A 151 8.22 -0.51 -0.31
N ALA A 152 8.79 0.68 -0.19
CA ALA A 152 8.30 1.87 -0.87
C ALA A 152 9.43 2.61 -1.61
N CYS A 153 9.06 3.20 -2.73
CA CYS A 153 9.97 3.97 -3.56
C CYS A 153 9.39 5.37 -3.84
N ARG A 154 10.24 6.39 -3.72
CA ARG A 154 9.93 7.74 -4.17
C ARG A 154 10.06 7.81 -5.69
N MET A 155 9.04 8.29 -6.36
CA MET A 155 9.05 8.47 -7.80
C MET A 155 9.95 9.64 -8.19
N PRO A 156 10.89 9.46 -9.16
CA PRO A 156 11.69 10.55 -9.69
C PRO A 156 10.80 11.66 -10.30
N LYS A 157 11.23 12.91 -10.18
CA LYS A 157 10.44 14.08 -10.63
C LYS A 157 10.28 14.20 -12.14
N ASP A 158 11.18 13.58 -12.90
CA ASP A 158 11.26 13.60 -14.35
C ASP A 158 10.73 12.31 -15.00
N GLN A 159 10.11 11.44 -14.20
CA GLN A 159 9.60 10.17 -14.67
C GLN A 159 8.13 10.00 -14.27
N TYR A 160 7.48 9.06 -14.92
CA TYR A 160 6.16 8.58 -14.53
C TYR A 160 6.23 7.09 -14.18
N PHE A 161 5.31 6.65 -13.34
CA PHE A 161 5.18 5.27 -12.91
C PHE A 161 3.79 4.75 -13.28
N VAL A 162 3.77 3.56 -13.88
CA VAL A 162 2.54 2.87 -14.26
C VAL A 162 2.53 1.51 -13.60
N THR A 163 1.44 1.18 -12.94
CA THR A 163 1.24 -0.12 -12.31
C THR A 163 -0.14 -0.68 -12.63
N GLY A 164 -0.27 -1.99 -12.56
CA GLY A 164 -1.51 -2.75 -12.53
C GLY A 164 -1.53 -3.61 -11.27
N ASN A 165 -2.36 -4.64 -11.23
CA ASN A 165 -2.50 -5.53 -10.09
C ASN A 165 -1.32 -6.53 -9.99
N GLN A 166 -0.11 -6.01 -9.87
CA GLN A 166 1.13 -6.80 -9.81
C GLN A 166 2.24 -6.01 -9.13
N SER A 167 3.21 -6.69 -8.54
CA SER A 167 4.45 -6.06 -8.05
C SER A 167 5.26 -5.50 -9.21
N ARG A 168 5.79 -4.28 -9.03
CA ARG A 168 6.56 -3.55 -10.03
C ARG A 168 7.99 -3.27 -9.60
N PHE A 169 8.29 -3.33 -8.31
CA PHE A 169 9.62 -3.04 -7.81
C PHE A 169 10.59 -4.17 -8.14
N ARG A 170 11.79 -3.78 -8.55
CA ARG A 170 12.92 -4.66 -8.79
C ARG A 170 14.09 -4.29 -7.90
N THR A 171 14.61 -3.09 -8.08
CA THR A 171 15.78 -2.60 -7.34
C THR A 171 15.40 -2.00 -6.00
N TYR A 172 16.23 -2.25 -5.00
CA TYR A 172 16.17 -1.63 -3.68
C TYR A 172 17.58 -1.37 -3.17
N ASP A 173 17.91 -0.11 -2.86
CA ASP A 173 19.14 0.26 -2.19
C ASP A 173 18.84 0.60 -0.72
N PRO A 174 19.24 -0.24 0.24
CA PRO A 174 18.98 -0.01 1.66
C PRO A 174 19.76 1.21 2.22
N ASN A 175 20.74 1.75 1.50
CA ASN A 175 21.50 2.93 1.91
C ASN A 175 20.90 4.24 1.39
N ASP A 176 20.07 4.20 0.36
CA ASP A 176 19.38 5.37 -0.18
C ASP A 176 18.05 5.61 0.54
N LYS A 177 18.14 6.14 1.76
CA LYS A 177 16.96 6.46 2.59
C LYS A 177 16.16 7.66 2.08
N GLU A 178 16.68 8.39 1.09
CA GLU A 178 15.94 9.47 0.45
C GLU A 178 14.88 8.92 -0.51
N ASN A 179 15.21 7.87 -1.25
CA ASN A 179 14.36 7.33 -2.31
C ASN A 179 13.69 5.99 -1.95
N TYR A 180 14.15 5.32 -0.90
CA TYR A 180 13.58 4.04 -0.47
C TYR A 180 13.28 4.02 1.03
N LEU A 181 12.14 3.45 1.35
CA LEU A 181 11.72 3.08 2.71
C LEU A 181 11.27 1.62 2.67
N ALA A 182 11.61 0.85 3.68
CA ALA A 182 11.25 -0.57 3.75
C ALA A 182 11.30 -1.07 5.17
N SER A 183 10.71 -2.23 5.41
CA SER A 183 10.93 -3.02 6.62
C SER A 183 12.42 -3.24 6.83
N ALA A 184 12.87 -3.09 8.07
CA ALA A 184 14.31 -3.04 8.39
C ALA A 184 15.08 -4.31 7.99
N ASP A 185 14.43 -5.46 8.05
CA ASP A 185 15.01 -6.78 7.78
C ASP A 185 14.67 -7.34 6.37
N LEU A 186 14.18 -6.51 5.44
CA LEU A 186 13.64 -6.96 4.16
C LEU A 186 14.62 -7.85 3.38
N ILE A 187 15.88 -7.43 3.20
CA ILE A 187 16.91 -8.22 2.49
C ILE A 187 17.34 -9.43 3.32
N GLU A 188 17.61 -9.22 4.61
CA GLU A 188 18.07 -10.28 5.51
C GLU A 188 17.06 -11.41 5.66
N PHE A 189 15.78 -11.07 5.66
CA PHE A 189 14.70 -12.04 5.70
C PHE A 189 14.66 -12.90 4.43
N ALA A 190 14.77 -12.30 3.25
CA ALA A 190 14.83 -13.02 1.99
C ALA A 190 16.07 -13.96 1.92
N GLU A 191 17.24 -13.46 2.35
CA GLU A 191 18.47 -14.25 2.40
C GLU A 191 18.35 -15.44 3.36
N LYS A 192 17.87 -15.18 4.57
CA LYS A 192 17.66 -16.20 5.61
C LYS A 192 16.78 -17.37 5.15
N HIS A 193 15.80 -17.08 4.31
CA HIS A 193 14.85 -18.07 3.81
C HIS A 193 15.16 -18.60 2.42
N GLY A 194 16.36 -18.28 1.88
CA GLY A 194 16.86 -18.82 0.61
C GLY A 194 16.21 -18.24 -0.64
N LEU A 195 15.49 -17.11 -0.51
CA LEU A 195 14.84 -16.40 -1.61
C LEU A 195 15.74 -15.34 -2.26
N TYR A 196 16.86 -15.07 -1.64
CA TYR A 196 17.92 -14.22 -2.16
C TYR A 196 19.29 -14.80 -1.76
N ASN A 197 20.25 -14.70 -2.68
CA ASN A 197 21.63 -15.08 -2.42
C ASN A 197 22.57 -13.97 -2.96
N PRO A 198 23.26 -13.22 -2.10
CA PRO A 198 24.14 -12.11 -2.51
C PRO A 198 25.30 -12.54 -3.41
N ALA A 199 25.70 -13.82 -3.41
CA ALA A 199 26.70 -14.34 -4.33
C ALA A 199 26.21 -14.47 -5.77
N GLN A 200 24.90 -14.41 -6.02
CA GLN A 200 24.28 -14.53 -7.34
C GLN A 200 23.99 -13.18 -8.01
N GLY A 201 24.10 -12.07 -7.29
CA GLY A 201 23.88 -10.74 -7.84
C GLY A 201 23.24 -9.76 -6.86
N ALA A 202 22.77 -8.62 -7.39
CA ALA A 202 22.05 -7.63 -6.61
C ALA A 202 20.67 -8.16 -6.18
N PHE A 203 20.16 -7.60 -5.08
CA PHE A 203 18.81 -7.91 -4.61
C PHE A 203 17.75 -7.44 -5.62
N ASP A 204 16.84 -8.34 -5.96
CA ASP A 204 15.66 -8.07 -6.76
C ASP A 204 14.42 -8.35 -5.90
N PHE A 205 13.64 -7.29 -5.64
CA PHE A 205 12.47 -7.39 -4.77
C PHE A 205 11.39 -8.32 -5.34
N HIS A 206 11.12 -8.20 -6.62
CA HIS A 206 10.09 -9.02 -7.27
C HIS A 206 10.46 -10.51 -7.24
N GLU A 207 11.71 -10.84 -7.58
CA GLU A 207 12.19 -12.23 -7.56
C GLU A 207 12.12 -12.85 -6.15
N ALA A 208 12.40 -12.04 -5.12
CA ALA A 208 12.40 -12.50 -3.73
C ALA A 208 11.00 -12.65 -3.13
N TYR A 209 10.07 -11.77 -3.48
CA TYR A 209 8.81 -11.66 -2.77
C TYR A 209 7.56 -11.87 -3.61
N ALA A 210 7.56 -11.45 -4.87
CA ALA A 210 6.36 -11.44 -5.68
C ALA A 210 6.10 -12.80 -6.35
N ARG A 211 4.90 -12.93 -6.85
CA ARG A 211 4.46 -14.06 -7.67
C ARG A 211 4.00 -13.57 -9.02
N ASP A 212 4.59 -14.14 -10.09
CA ASP A 212 4.04 -14.04 -11.43
C ASP A 212 2.98 -15.12 -11.64
N ILE A 213 1.81 -14.73 -12.08
CA ILE A 213 0.73 -15.65 -12.45
C ILE A 213 0.37 -15.47 -13.92
N LYS A 214 -0.29 -16.47 -14.48
CA LYS A 214 -0.71 -16.42 -15.90
C LYS A 214 -1.55 -15.19 -16.23
N LEU A 215 -2.32 -14.67 -15.27
CA LEU A 215 -3.11 -13.46 -15.45
C LEU A 215 -2.23 -12.23 -15.71
N ASP A 216 -1.02 -12.16 -15.18
CA ASP A 216 -0.12 -11.03 -15.39
C ASP A 216 0.24 -10.88 -16.86
N THR A 217 0.50 -11.98 -17.57
CA THR A 217 0.86 -11.97 -18.99
C THR A 217 -0.29 -11.61 -19.92
N THR A 218 -1.54 -11.84 -19.49
CA THR A 218 -2.75 -11.64 -20.32
C THR A 218 -3.53 -10.39 -19.94
N TYR A 219 -3.33 -9.86 -18.74
CA TYR A 219 -4.11 -8.75 -18.19
C TYR A 219 -3.24 -7.60 -17.67
N ASN A 220 -2.31 -7.87 -16.72
CA ASN A 220 -1.55 -6.82 -16.08
C ASN A 220 -0.46 -6.23 -16.98
N TYR A 221 0.41 -7.04 -17.58
CA TYR A 221 1.45 -6.56 -18.48
C TYR A 221 0.91 -5.81 -19.70
N PRO A 222 -0.14 -6.28 -20.39
CA PRO A 222 -0.74 -5.50 -21.50
C PRO A 222 -1.29 -4.14 -21.07
N ARG A 223 -1.92 -4.03 -19.90
CA ARG A 223 -2.40 -2.74 -19.38
C ARG A 223 -1.25 -1.77 -19.10
N VAL A 224 -0.22 -2.24 -18.41
CA VAL A 224 0.97 -1.43 -18.11
C VAL A 224 1.67 -1.02 -19.40
N TRP A 225 1.88 -1.94 -20.33
CA TRP A 225 2.51 -1.65 -21.62
C TRP A 225 1.73 -0.62 -22.44
N GLY A 226 0.40 -0.70 -22.45
CA GLY A 226 -0.45 0.23 -23.17
C GLY A 226 -0.47 1.66 -22.61
N LEU A 227 0.02 1.86 -21.37
CA LEU A 227 0.11 3.16 -20.71
C LEU A 227 1.54 3.72 -20.68
N GLN A 228 2.54 2.93 -21.03
CA GLN A 228 3.95 3.33 -21.20
C GLN A 228 4.22 3.89 -22.61
#